data_8fb2435026e0ec09d95117d6983efdd4
#
_entry.id   8fb2435026e0ec09d95117d6983efdd4
#
_cell.length_a   1.000
_cell.length_b   1.000
_cell.length_c   1.000
_cell.angle_alpha   90.00
_cell.angle_beta   90.00
_cell.angle_gamma   90.00
#
_symmetry.space_group_name_H-M   'P 1'
#
loop_
_entity.id
_entity.type
_entity.pdbx_description
1 polymer ?
#
loop_
_entity_poly.entity_id
_entity_poly.type
_entity_poly.pdbx_seq_one_letter_code
_entity_poly.pdbx_strand_id
1 'polypeptide(L)'
;MATDPEAPISARQIEVFRMVMRLGSARRAAAALHISQPAVTQIVLQLEKAARLRLFDRTKGRMVPTPEATSLMDEVERVYVGLDAVQRKVNHLRSNEDTVLRVGALHAMASSVMPAAVTDFIHHYPRVRCQLEVDSSRGLRERLLQRELDIAFMGDEADTSGLTASEFYAVQAVCAVPATHPFAARARVGVEDLAEAPLIGLDSTDPAQRQLEASLAGQGVTPRFVATTPYSHTQCALVLAGAGLAITNPLVARVYVPLGLRSVPLVAPVRFRSVLAFHPAQGQSAAAQQFVSFCRQRLADLG
;
A
#
# COMPACT_ATOMS: atom_id res chain seq x y z
N MET A 1 41.57 5.22 -34.54
CA MET A 1 40.40 4.30 -34.61
C MET A 1 39.21 5.10 -34.21
N ALA A 2 38.40 5.52 -35.16
CA ALA A 2 37.17 6.27 -34.87
C ALA A 2 36.16 5.30 -34.21
N THR A 3 35.72 5.59 -32.99
CA THR A 3 34.62 4.93 -32.34
C THR A 3 33.34 5.24 -33.13
N ASP A 4 32.78 4.20 -33.75
CA ASP A 4 31.48 4.25 -34.41
C ASP A 4 30.44 4.81 -33.40
N PRO A 5 29.67 5.84 -33.76
CA PRO A 5 28.69 6.42 -32.82
C PRO A 5 27.67 5.34 -32.45
N GLU A 6 27.50 5.14 -31.15
CA GLU A 6 26.56 4.19 -30.60
C GLU A 6 25.16 4.41 -31.20
N ALA A 7 24.62 3.39 -31.85
CA ALA A 7 23.27 3.45 -32.35
C ALA A 7 22.31 3.61 -31.15
N PRO A 8 21.49 4.66 -31.10
CA PRO A 8 20.61 4.92 -29.96
C PRO A 8 19.61 3.76 -29.79
N ILE A 9 19.38 3.37 -28.54
CA ILE A 9 18.35 2.38 -28.19
C ILE A 9 16.98 2.91 -28.61
N SER A 10 16.25 2.14 -29.42
CA SER A 10 14.94 2.54 -29.92
C SER A 10 13.80 2.16 -28.99
N ALA A 11 12.70 2.94 -29.03
CA ALA A 11 11.47 2.62 -28.27
C ALA A 11 10.95 1.22 -28.60
N ARG A 12 11.08 0.76 -29.87
CA ARG A 12 10.66 -0.59 -30.28
C ARG A 12 11.49 -1.69 -29.64
N GLN A 13 12.78 -1.49 -29.46
CA GLN A 13 13.64 -2.45 -28.75
C GLN A 13 13.25 -2.57 -27.28
N ILE A 14 12.96 -1.44 -26.63
CA ILE A 14 12.50 -1.42 -25.24
C ILE A 14 11.14 -2.08 -25.09
N GLU A 15 10.20 -1.82 -25.99
CA GLU A 15 8.88 -2.46 -25.99
C GLU A 15 8.96 -3.98 -26.09
N VAL A 16 9.77 -4.49 -27.03
CA VAL A 16 9.97 -5.93 -27.21
C VAL A 16 10.66 -6.55 -25.99
N PHE A 17 11.70 -5.90 -25.47
CA PHE A 17 12.39 -6.33 -24.26
C PHE A 17 11.41 -6.46 -23.08
N ARG A 18 10.64 -5.41 -22.80
CA ARG A 18 9.62 -5.39 -21.74
C ARG A 18 8.64 -6.54 -21.88
N MET A 19 8.16 -6.79 -23.10
CA MET A 19 7.20 -7.86 -23.34
C MET A 19 7.81 -9.26 -23.12
N VAL A 20 9.06 -9.46 -23.48
CA VAL A 20 9.79 -10.71 -23.22
C VAL A 20 9.99 -10.92 -21.71
N MET A 21 10.38 -9.88 -20.99
CA MET A 21 10.54 -9.91 -19.52
C MET A 21 9.22 -10.26 -18.81
N ARG A 22 8.13 -9.58 -19.16
CA ARG A 22 6.81 -9.80 -18.53
C ARG A 22 6.21 -11.18 -18.82
N LEU A 23 6.37 -11.67 -20.04
CA LEU A 23 5.77 -12.95 -20.46
C LEU A 23 6.71 -14.15 -20.28
N GLY A 24 8.00 -13.92 -20.01
CA GLY A 24 9.02 -14.98 -19.83
C GLY A 24 9.23 -15.86 -21.06
N SER A 25 8.83 -15.41 -22.27
CA SER A 25 8.88 -16.22 -23.50
C SER A 25 8.82 -15.35 -24.75
N ALA A 26 9.83 -15.49 -25.61
CA ALA A 26 9.87 -14.84 -26.92
C ALA A 26 8.66 -15.20 -27.80
N ARG A 27 8.16 -16.45 -27.71
CA ARG A 27 6.97 -16.90 -28.46
C ARG A 27 5.71 -16.17 -27.99
N ARG A 28 5.52 -16.04 -26.67
CA ARG A 28 4.36 -15.32 -26.11
C ARG A 28 4.45 -13.82 -26.39
N ALA A 29 5.66 -13.24 -26.30
CA ALA A 29 5.90 -11.85 -26.65
C ALA A 29 5.60 -11.58 -28.14
N ALA A 30 6.02 -12.48 -29.04
CA ALA A 30 5.73 -12.40 -30.47
C ALA A 30 4.21 -12.38 -30.75
N ALA A 31 3.47 -13.27 -30.12
CA ALA A 31 2.01 -13.32 -30.25
C ALA A 31 1.35 -12.02 -29.73
N ALA A 32 1.78 -11.51 -28.57
CA ALA A 32 1.25 -10.28 -27.99
C ALA A 32 1.58 -9.02 -28.81
N LEU A 33 2.72 -9.01 -29.49
CA LEU A 33 3.17 -7.89 -30.33
C LEU A 33 2.76 -8.03 -31.80
N HIS A 34 2.07 -9.12 -32.17
CA HIS A 34 1.66 -9.44 -33.54
C HIS A 34 2.84 -9.46 -34.54
N ILE A 35 3.99 -10.01 -34.11
CA ILE A 35 5.20 -10.19 -34.96
C ILE A 35 5.69 -11.64 -34.87
N SER A 36 6.64 -12.01 -35.74
CA SER A 36 7.22 -13.34 -35.69
C SER A 36 8.19 -13.53 -34.52
N GLN A 37 8.30 -14.75 -34.00
CA GLN A 37 9.28 -15.06 -32.94
C GLN A 37 10.74 -14.77 -33.38
N PRO A 38 11.18 -15.06 -34.61
CA PRO A 38 12.51 -14.65 -35.10
C PRO A 38 12.71 -13.12 -35.01
N ALA A 39 11.68 -12.32 -35.33
CA ALA A 39 11.76 -10.86 -35.21
C ALA A 39 11.96 -10.41 -33.75
N VAL A 40 11.25 -10.99 -32.79
CA VAL A 40 11.48 -10.72 -31.35
C VAL A 40 12.93 -11.03 -30.98
N THR A 41 13.45 -12.20 -31.38
CA THR A 41 14.82 -12.61 -31.08
C THR A 41 15.83 -11.65 -31.69
N GLN A 42 15.63 -11.22 -32.93
CA GLN A 42 16.50 -10.28 -33.65
C GLN A 42 16.51 -8.90 -32.95
N ILE A 43 15.34 -8.39 -32.54
CA ILE A 43 15.23 -7.10 -31.86
C ILE A 43 15.92 -7.13 -30.49
N VAL A 44 15.75 -8.21 -29.72
CA VAL A 44 16.46 -8.39 -28.44
C VAL A 44 17.98 -8.43 -28.65
N LEU A 45 18.48 -9.16 -29.66
CA LEU A 45 19.92 -9.18 -29.99
C LEU A 45 20.43 -7.78 -30.38
N GLN A 46 19.65 -7.01 -31.12
CA GLN A 46 20.02 -5.64 -31.48
C GLN A 46 20.10 -4.74 -30.23
N LEU A 47 19.17 -4.90 -29.27
CA LEU A 47 19.23 -4.20 -28.00
C LEU A 47 20.47 -4.59 -27.19
N GLU A 48 20.77 -5.89 -27.05
CA GLU A 48 21.98 -6.39 -26.37
C GLU A 48 23.26 -5.81 -27.00
N LYS A 49 23.30 -5.76 -28.34
CA LYS A 49 24.42 -5.17 -29.08
C LYS A 49 24.54 -3.66 -28.84
N ALA A 50 23.43 -2.92 -28.89
CA ALA A 50 23.42 -1.46 -28.67
C ALA A 50 23.79 -1.11 -27.22
N ALA A 51 23.27 -1.87 -26.25
CA ALA A 51 23.57 -1.71 -24.84
C ALA A 51 24.95 -2.25 -24.44
N ARG A 52 25.59 -3.10 -25.28
CA ARG A 52 26.81 -3.87 -24.96
C ARG A 52 26.66 -4.72 -23.69
N LEU A 53 25.46 -5.18 -23.45
CA LEU A 53 25.10 -6.01 -22.30
C LEU A 53 24.44 -7.29 -22.78
N ARG A 54 24.65 -8.38 -22.05
CA ARG A 54 23.87 -9.59 -22.20
C ARG A 54 22.67 -9.50 -21.29
N LEU A 55 21.47 -9.48 -21.88
CA LEU A 55 20.23 -9.35 -21.12
C LEU A 55 19.55 -10.70 -20.90
N PHE A 56 19.81 -11.68 -21.77
CA PHE A 56 19.22 -13.01 -21.62
C PHE A 56 20.25 -14.12 -21.82
N ASP A 57 20.20 -15.10 -20.93
CA ASP A 57 20.87 -16.38 -21.12
C ASP A 57 19.99 -17.33 -21.92
N ARG A 58 20.60 -18.03 -22.89
CA ARG A 58 19.91 -19.01 -23.72
C ARG A 58 20.16 -20.42 -23.16
N THR A 59 19.29 -20.86 -22.26
CA THR A 59 19.39 -22.18 -21.66
C THR A 59 18.24 -23.05 -22.15
N LYS A 60 18.53 -24.16 -22.83
CA LYS A 60 17.55 -25.14 -23.35
C LYS A 60 16.43 -24.51 -24.17
N GLY A 61 16.73 -23.50 -25.02
CA GLY A 61 15.75 -22.81 -25.86
C GLY A 61 14.86 -21.78 -25.14
N ARG A 62 15.13 -21.50 -23.87
CA ARG A 62 14.47 -20.46 -23.09
C ARG A 62 15.37 -19.24 -22.94
N MET A 63 14.76 -18.06 -22.91
CA MET A 63 15.42 -16.80 -22.57
C MET A 63 15.27 -16.58 -21.06
N VAL A 64 16.35 -16.72 -20.31
CA VAL A 64 16.39 -16.49 -18.85
C VAL A 64 16.99 -15.10 -18.63
N PRO A 65 16.30 -14.17 -17.95
CA PRO A 65 16.83 -12.84 -17.70
C PRO A 65 18.12 -12.87 -16.87
N THR A 66 19.07 -12.00 -17.22
CA THR A 66 20.27 -11.74 -16.40
C THR A 66 19.95 -10.71 -15.30
N PRO A 67 20.83 -10.52 -14.29
CA PRO A 67 20.71 -9.43 -13.32
C PRO A 67 20.63 -8.05 -13.99
N GLU A 68 21.38 -7.84 -15.06
CA GLU A 68 21.37 -6.61 -15.86
C GLU A 68 20.00 -6.37 -16.52
N ALA A 69 19.38 -7.44 -17.05
CA ALA A 69 18.02 -7.36 -17.60
C ALA A 69 17.01 -6.97 -16.52
N THR A 70 17.13 -7.51 -15.31
CA THR A 70 16.24 -7.16 -14.20
C THR A 70 16.40 -5.69 -13.81
N SER A 71 17.62 -5.21 -13.67
CA SER A 71 17.91 -3.81 -13.37
C SER A 71 17.40 -2.85 -14.47
N LEU A 72 17.60 -3.23 -15.75
CA LEU A 72 17.08 -2.44 -16.87
C LEU A 72 15.55 -2.42 -16.88
N MET A 73 14.90 -3.53 -16.52
CA MET A 73 13.45 -3.63 -16.47
C MET A 73 12.83 -2.65 -15.48
N ASP A 74 13.46 -2.44 -14.33
CA ASP A 74 13.00 -1.47 -13.32
C ASP A 74 12.95 -0.04 -13.88
N GLU A 75 13.93 0.34 -14.72
CA GLU A 75 13.95 1.64 -15.38
C GLU A 75 12.92 1.70 -16.52
N VAL A 76 12.80 0.65 -17.30
CA VAL A 76 11.82 0.54 -18.38
C VAL A 76 10.39 0.65 -17.84
N GLU A 77 10.05 -0.02 -16.74
CA GLU A 77 8.71 0.09 -16.13
C GLU A 77 8.43 1.53 -15.67
N ARG A 78 9.41 2.26 -15.15
CA ARG A 78 9.24 3.69 -14.80
C ARG A 78 8.84 4.56 -16.00
N VAL A 79 9.43 4.32 -17.17
CA VAL A 79 9.08 5.04 -18.39
C VAL A 79 7.66 4.71 -18.87
N TYR A 80 7.29 3.43 -18.84
CA TYR A 80 5.95 2.99 -19.28
C TYR A 80 4.84 3.49 -18.35
N VAL A 81 5.11 3.57 -17.06
CA VAL A 81 4.20 4.24 -16.10
C VAL A 81 3.92 5.69 -16.53
N GLY A 82 4.95 6.42 -16.98
CA GLY A 82 4.77 7.76 -17.53
C GLY A 82 3.86 7.78 -18.77
N LEU A 83 4.03 6.83 -19.68
CA LEU A 83 3.18 6.70 -20.89
C LEU A 83 1.73 6.36 -20.52
N ASP A 84 1.50 5.47 -19.56
CA ASP A 84 0.16 5.15 -19.06
C ASP A 84 -0.50 6.39 -18.41
N ALA A 85 0.26 7.23 -17.71
CA ALA A 85 -0.23 8.50 -17.17
C ALA A 85 -0.65 9.48 -18.28
N VAL A 86 0.12 9.56 -19.37
CA VAL A 86 -0.24 10.35 -20.56
C VAL A 86 -1.51 9.80 -21.20
N GLN A 87 -1.61 8.48 -21.39
CA GLN A 87 -2.81 7.85 -21.94
C GLN A 87 -4.05 8.12 -21.07
N ARG A 88 -3.92 8.02 -19.76
CA ARG A 88 -4.99 8.39 -18.80
C ARG A 88 -5.40 9.85 -18.97
N LYS A 89 -4.42 10.77 -19.11
CA LYS A 89 -4.71 12.19 -19.32
C LYS A 89 -5.41 12.45 -20.65
N VAL A 90 -5.01 11.79 -21.73
CA VAL A 90 -5.67 11.86 -23.04
C VAL A 90 -7.12 11.36 -22.95
N ASN A 91 -7.33 10.22 -22.28
CA ASN A 91 -8.67 9.68 -22.06
C ASN A 91 -9.52 10.65 -21.23
N HIS A 92 -8.98 11.23 -20.17
CA HIS A 92 -9.65 12.26 -19.35
C HIS A 92 -10.00 13.52 -20.17
N LEU A 93 -9.15 13.95 -21.10
CA LEU A 93 -9.42 15.10 -21.98
C LEU A 93 -10.45 14.78 -23.09
N ARG A 94 -10.55 13.53 -23.49
CA ARG A 94 -11.47 13.06 -24.54
C ARG A 94 -12.86 12.75 -23.99
N SER A 95 -12.92 12.22 -22.79
CA SER A 95 -14.18 11.89 -22.14
C SER A 95 -14.65 13.09 -21.30
N ASN A 96 -15.79 13.63 -21.67
CA ASN A 96 -16.61 14.46 -20.78
C ASN A 96 -17.22 13.57 -19.66
N GLU A 97 -16.70 12.34 -19.50
CA GLU A 97 -17.23 11.26 -18.65
C GLU A 97 -16.28 10.98 -17.49
N ASP A 98 -16.88 10.83 -16.37
CA ASP A 98 -16.43 10.31 -15.07
C ASP A 98 -14.93 10.42 -14.75
N THR A 99 -14.56 11.49 -14.09
CA THR A 99 -13.28 11.60 -13.40
C THR A 99 -13.17 10.47 -12.38
N VAL A 100 -12.11 9.65 -12.46
CA VAL A 100 -11.83 8.61 -11.47
C VAL A 100 -10.89 9.18 -10.42
N LEU A 101 -11.29 9.17 -9.16
CA LEU A 101 -10.43 9.41 -8.01
C LEU A 101 -9.89 8.07 -7.49
N ARG A 102 -8.58 7.88 -7.56
CA ARG A 102 -7.89 6.67 -7.10
C ARG A 102 -7.26 6.91 -5.74
N VAL A 103 -7.80 6.23 -4.75
CA VAL A 103 -7.40 6.38 -3.34
C VAL A 103 -6.75 5.09 -2.86
N GLY A 104 -5.55 5.18 -2.32
CA GLY A 104 -4.90 4.10 -1.60
C GLY A 104 -5.12 4.23 -0.09
N ALA A 105 -5.32 3.12 0.60
CA ALA A 105 -5.45 3.15 2.06
C ALA A 105 -4.93 1.87 2.72
N LEU A 106 -4.37 2.01 3.93
CA LEU A 106 -4.14 0.87 4.81
C LEU A 106 -5.44 0.21 5.22
N HIS A 107 -5.39 -1.06 5.57
CA HIS A 107 -6.54 -1.84 6.05
C HIS A 107 -7.30 -1.16 7.19
N ALA A 108 -6.60 -0.52 8.13
CA ALA A 108 -7.22 0.19 9.25
C ALA A 108 -8.14 1.33 8.78
N MET A 109 -7.67 2.15 7.83
CA MET A 109 -8.47 3.23 7.24
C MET A 109 -9.59 2.68 6.36
N ALA A 110 -9.29 1.68 5.54
CA ALA A 110 -10.24 1.07 4.61
C ALA A 110 -11.46 0.44 5.31
N SER A 111 -11.24 -0.15 6.49
CA SER A 111 -12.32 -0.79 7.29
C SER A 111 -13.05 0.15 8.24
N SER A 112 -12.52 1.36 8.51
CA SER A 112 -13.09 2.27 9.51
C SER A 112 -13.62 3.58 8.89
N VAL A 113 -12.74 4.44 8.43
CA VAL A 113 -13.07 5.81 7.96
C VAL A 113 -13.56 5.81 6.51
N MET A 114 -12.94 5.01 5.63
CA MET A 114 -13.20 5.07 4.19
C MET A 114 -14.64 4.76 3.78
N PRO A 115 -15.36 3.78 4.37
CA PRO A 115 -16.72 3.48 3.92
C PRO A 115 -17.65 4.69 3.99
N ALA A 116 -17.62 5.44 5.09
CA ALA A 116 -18.42 6.64 5.26
C ALA A 116 -17.93 7.79 4.37
N ALA A 117 -16.60 8.01 4.31
CA ALA A 117 -16.03 9.08 3.47
C ALA A 117 -16.27 8.86 1.97
N VAL A 118 -16.18 7.61 1.48
CA VAL A 118 -16.51 7.26 0.09
C VAL A 118 -17.99 7.51 -0.17
N THR A 119 -18.87 7.12 0.75
CA THR A 119 -20.32 7.33 0.62
C THR A 119 -20.66 8.83 0.52
N ASP A 120 -20.10 9.66 1.39
CA ASP A 120 -20.29 11.11 1.33
C ASP A 120 -19.78 11.69 0.02
N PHE A 121 -18.60 11.23 -0.40
CA PHE A 121 -17.97 11.70 -1.62
C PHE A 121 -18.79 11.38 -2.88
N ILE A 122 -19.28 10.14 -3.04
CA ILE A 122 -20.06 9.77 -4.22
C ILE A 122 -21.42 10.46 -4.26
N HIS A 123 -22.03 10.75 -3.10
CA HIS A 123 -23.27 11.54 -3.03
C HIS A 123 -23.03 12.99 -3.44
N HIS A 124 -21.88 13.57 -3.07
CA HIS A 124 -21.55 14.96 -3.38
C HIS A 124 -21.02 15.14 -4.81
N TYR A 125 -20.33 14.12 -5.33
CA TYR A 125 -19.71 14.10 -6.66
C TYR A 125 -20.20 12.91 -7.49
N PRO A 126 -21.48 12.85 -7.89
CA PRO A 126 -22.07 11.68 -8.55
C PRO A 126 -21.47 11.35 -9.93
N ARG A 127 -20.72 12.31 -10.52
CA ARG A 127 -19.98 12.11 -11.78
C ARG A 127 -18.50 11.74 -11.57
N VAL A 128 -18.06 11.55 -10.33
CA VAL A 128 -16.69 11.13 -10.01
C VAL A 128 -16.73 9.71 -9.46
N ARG A 129 -16.14 8.78 -10.16
CA ARG A 129 -15.97 7.42 -9.66
C ARG A 129 -14.83 7.37 -8.65
N CYS A 130 -15.08 6.85 -7.46
CA CYS A 130 -14.05 6.58 -6.47
C CYS A 130 -13.57 5.12 -6.60
N GLN A 131 -12.27 4.92 -6.77
CA GLN A 131 -11.62 3.61 -6.75
C GLN A 131 -10.75 3.54 -5.50
N LEU A 132 -11.12 2.65 -4.57
CA LEU A 132 -10.38 2.43 -3.32
C LEU A 132 -9.51 1.17 -3.47
N GLU A 133 -8.22 1.34 -3.22
CA GLU A 133 -7.22 0.28 -3.22
C GLU A 133 -6.70 0.09 -1.80
N VAL A 134 -6.60 -1.17 -1.37
CA VAL A 134 -6.13 -1.52 -0.02
C VAL A 134 -4.85 -2.32 -0.14
N ASP A 135 -3.77 -1.79 0.44
CA ASP A 135 -2.44 -2.41 0.36
C ASP A 135 -1.59 -2.02 1.58
N SER A 136 -0.39 -2.58 1.69
CA SER A 136 0.66 -2.17 2.62
C SER A 136 1.18 -0.77 2.30
N SER A 137 1.78 -0.08 3.28
CA SER A 137 2.42 1.23 3.07
C SER A 137 3.43 1.20 1.93
N ARG A 138 4.20 0.12 1.80
CA ARG A 138 5.16 -0.08 0.71
C ARG A 138 4.48 -0.16 -0.66
N GLY A 139 3.45 -0.99 -0.79
CA GLY A 139 2.70 -1.14 -2.05
C GLY A 139 2.01 0.16 -2.46
N LEU A 140 1.39 0.87 -1.50
CA LEU A 140 0.78 2.18 -1.74
C LEU A 140 1.81 3.23 -2.18
N ARG A 141 3.00 3.24 -1.55
CA ARG A 141 4.10 4.12 -1.96
C ARG A 141 4.54 3.87 -3.39
N GLU A 142 4.79 2.61 -3.74
CA GLU A 142 5.19 2.23 -5.10
C GLU A 142 4.17 2.70 -6.13
N ARG A 143 2.88 2.50 -5.86
CA ARG A 143 1.79 2.94 -6.75
C ARG A 143 1.62 4.45 -6.83
N LEU A 144 1.88 5.20 -5.74
CA LEU A 144 1.93 6.67 -5.79
C LEU A 144 3.08 7.16 -6.67
N LEU A 145 4.29 6.61 -6.51
CA LEU A 145 5.44 6.94 -7.35
C LEU A 145 5.19 6.63 -8.83
N GLN A 146 4.43 5.57 -9.10
CA GLN A 146 3.98 5.17 -10.42
C GLN A 146 2.75 5.97 -10.91
N ARG A 147 2.23 6.91 -10.12
CA ARG A 147 1.04 7.71 -10.42
C ARG A 147 -0.20 6.87 -10.74
N GLU A 148 -0.27 5.68 -10.19
CA GLU A 148 -1.46 4.81 -10.26
C GLU A 148 -2.52 5.23 -9.25
N LEU A 149 -2.11 5.91 -8.17
CA LEU A 149 -2.98 6.51 -7.17
C LEU A 149 -2.87 8.04 -7.21
N ASP A 150 -3.97 8.72 -6.89
CA ASP A 150 -4.00 10.18 -6.76
C ASP A 150 -3.55 10.61 -5.36
N ILE A 151 -3.98 9.87 -4.34
CA ILE A 151 -3.63 10.04 -2.93
C ILE A 151 -3.54 8.68 -2.24
N ALA A 152 -2.77 8.59 -1.15
CA ALA A 152 -2.78 7.42 -0.29
C ALA A 152 -2.66 7.77 1.20
N PHE A 153 -3.29 6.95 2.04
CA PHE A 153 -3.22 6.98 3.49
C PHE A 153 -2.37 5.80 3.96
N MET A 154 -1.12 6.09 4.34
CA MET A 154 -0.11 5.11 4.71
C MET A 154 0.20 5.20 6.21
N GLY A 155 0.91 4.23 6.78
CA GLY A 155 1.46 4.31 8.13
C GLY A 155 2.65 5.27 8.21
N ASP A 156 2.99 5.70 9.41
CA ASP A 156 4.13 6.59 9.67
C ASP A 156 5.49 5.90 9.54
N GLU A 157 5.51 4.56 9.43
CA GLU A 157 6.70 3.77 9.11
C GLU A 157 7.10 3.87 7.63
N ALA A 158 6.22 4.40 6.77
CA ALA A 158 6.44 4.46 5.34
C ALA A 158 7.61 5.37 4.97
N ASP A 159 8.48 4.91 4.09
CA ASP A 159 9.41 5.80 3.39
C ASP A 159 8.62 6.72 2.45
N THR A 160 8.62 8.01 2.75
CA THR A 160 7.92 9.03 1.94
C THR A 160 8.83 9.76 0.95
N SER A 161 10.07 9.27 0.73
CA SER A 161 11.00 9.86 -0.23
C SER A 161 10.38 9.90 -1.64
N GLY A 162 10.46 11.06 -2.28
CA GLY A 162 9.87 11.30 -3.61
C GLY A 162 8.36 11.61 -3.60
N LEU A 163 7.72 11.67 -2.43
CA LEU A 163 6.32 12.03 -2.25
C LEU A 163 6.18 13.30 -1.43
N THR A 164 5.05 13.99 -1.56
CA THR A 164 4.60 14.99 -0.58
C THR A 164 3.76 14.25 0.44
N ALA A 165 4.16 14.33 1.72
CA ALA A 165 3.46 13.65 2.80
C ALA A 165 3.24 14.59 3.99
N SER A 166 2.15 14.36 4.72
CA SER A 166 1.82 15.07 5.97
C SER A 166 1.10 14.12 6.92
N GLU A 167 1.24 14.36 8.23
CA GLU A 167 0.48 13.61 9.23
C GLU A 167 -1.03 13.75 8.95
N PHE A 168 -1.74 12.63 8.97
CA PHE A 168 -3.18 12.60 8.77
C PHE A 168 -3.91 12.39 10.09
N TYR A 169 -3.51 11.39 10.89
CA TYR A 169 -3.98 11.20 12.26
C TYR A 169 -2.91 10.58 13.16
N ALA A 170 -3.09 10.81 14.47
CA ALA A 170 -2.36 10.13 15.53
C ALA A 170 -3.35 9.82 16.66
N VAL A 171 -3.63 8.53 16.92
CA VAL A 171 -4.61 8.08 17.91
C VAL A 171 -3.96 7.17 18.95
N GLN A 172 -4.40 7.29 20.22
CA GLN A 172 -3.94 6.43 21.31
C GLN A 172 -4.51 5.03 21.13
N ALA A 173 -3.69 4.00 21.32
CA ALA A 173 -4.12 2.61 21.29
C ALA A 173 -5.14 2.31 22.42
N VAL A 174 -5.97 1.31 22.18
CA VAL A 174 -6.93 0.80 23.16
C VAL A 174 -6.69 -0.69 23.40
N CYS A 175 -7.10 -1.16 24.58
CA CYS A 175 -7.21 -2.59 24.85
C CYS A 175 -8.58 -3.08 24.37
N ALA A 176 -8.59 -3.94 23.37
CA ALA A 176 -9.77 -4.61 22.85
C ALA A 176 -10.03 -5.90 23.61
N VAL A 177 -11.23 -6.05 24.15
CA VAL A 177 -11.66 -7.21 24.94
C VAL A 177 -13.08 -7.62 24.56
N PRO A 178 -13.48 -8.89 24.77
CA PRO A 178 -14.88 -9.29 24.69
C PRO A 178 -15.71 -8.52 25.75
N ALA A 179 -16.97 -8.21 25.46
CA ALA A 179 -17.85 -7.48 26.40
C ALA A 179 -18.04 -8.22 27.74
N THR A 180 -17.83 -9.54 27.78
CA THR A 180 -17.90 -10.39 28.97
C THR A 180 -16.61 -10.43 29.78
N HIS A 181 -15.51 -9.89 29.26
CA HIS A 181 -14.21 -9.91 29.95
C HIS A 181 -14.19 -8.95 31.15
N PRO A 182 -13.55 -9.29 32.29
CA PRO A 182 -13.46 -8.41 33.46
C PRO A 182 -12.93 -7.01 33.16
N PHE A 183 -12.03 -6.84 32.17
CA PHE A 183 -11.51 -5.54 31.76
C PHE A 183 -12.58 -4.67 31.08
N ALA A 184 -13.64 -5.23 30.55
CA ALA A 184 -14.70 -4.47 29.89
C ALA A 184 -15.41 -3.47 30.82
N ALA A 185 -15.38 -3.72 32.14
CA ALA A 185 -15.93 -2.83 33.17
C ALA A 185 -14.93 -1.83 33.72
N ARG A 186 -13.65 -1.88 33.31
CA ARG A 186 -12.60 -0.99 33.80
C ARG A 186 -12.61 0.36 33.08
N ALA A 187 -12.29 1.42 33.79
CA ALA A 187 -12.09 2.75 33.21
C ALA A 187 -10.82 2.82 32.33
N ARG A 188 -9.81 2.00 32.64
CA ARG A 188 -8.52 1.94 31.92
C ARG A 188 -7.81 0.61 32.21
N VAL A 189 -6.86 0.25 31.34
CA VAL A 189 -5.98 -0.90 31.48
C VAL A 189 -4.54 -0.40 31.44
N GLY A 190 -3.72 -0.80 32.41
CA GLY A 190 -2.28 -0.54 32.46
C GLY A 190 -1.50 -1.64 31.76
N VAL A 191 -0.20 -1.41 31.56
CA VAL A 191 0.71 -2.41 30.98
C VAL A 191 0.87 -3.60 31.94
N GLU A 192 0.88 -3.34 33.24
CA GLU A 192 0.97 -4.33 34.31
C GLU A 192 -0.19 -5.33 34.31
N ASP A 193 -1.39 -4.89 33.90
CA ASP A 193 -2.56 -5.74 33.77
C ASP A 193 -2.43 -6.81 32.67
N LEU A 194 -1.50 -6.63 31.75
CA LEU A 194 -1.31 -7.50 30.58
C LEU A 194 -0.37 -8.68 30.85
N ALA A 195 0.26 -8.78 32.04
CA ALA A 195 1.29 -9.76 32.36
C ALA A 195 0.82 -11.21 32.16
N GLU A 196 -0.38 -11.55 32.65
CA GLU A 196 -0.94 -12.91 32.59
C GLU A 196 -1.97 -13.09 31.44
N ALA A 197 -2.27 -11.99 30.72
CA ALA A 197 -3.30 -12.04 29.69
C ALA A 197 -2.78 -12.70 28.38
N PRO A 198 -3.56 -13.56 27.74
CA PRO A 198 -3.24 -14.04 26.41
C PRO A 198 -3.42 -12.87 25.42
N LEU A 199 -2.33 -12.43 24.81
CA LEU A 199 -2.33 -11.28 23.89
C LEU A 199 -2.28 -11.73 22.43
N ILE A 200 -3.00 -11.01 21.59
CA ILE A 200 -2.92 -11.08 20.13
C ILE A 200 -2.11 -9.87 19.66
N GLY A 201 -0.86 -10.12 19.22
CA GLY A 201 0.07 -9.07 18.76
C GLY A 201 -0.16 -8.67 17.32
N LEU A 202 0.38 -7.50 16.96
CA LEU A 202 0.66 -7.14 15.57
C LEU A 202 2.01 -7.71 15.15
N ASP A 203 2.34 -7.59 13.86
CA ASP A 203 3.65 -7.95 13.35
C ASP A 203 4.75 -7.10 14.04
N SER A 204 5.92 -7.70 14.26
CA SER A 204 7.06 -7.02 14.93
C SER A 204 7.59 -5.80 14.16
N THR A 205 7.26 -5.66 12.88
CA THR A 205 7.59 -4.49 12.08
C THR A 205 6.62 -3.32 12.30
N ASP A 206 5.46 -3.55 12.92
CA ASP A 206 4.49 -2.49 13.21
C ASP A 206 5.00 -1.54 14.32
N PRO A 207 4.98 -0.22 14.11
CA PRO A 207 5.45 0.74 15.11
C PRO A 207 4.69 0.68 16.45
N ALA A 208 3.38 0.46 16.43
CA ALA A 208 2.58 0.37 17.65
C ALA A 208 2.91 -0.91 18.44
N GLN A 209 3.19 -2.03 17.74
CA GLN A 209 3.66 -3.25 18.39
C GLN A 209 5.00 -3.03 19.10
N ARG A 210 5.95 -2.39 18.43
CA ARG A 210 7.25 -2.07 19.06
C ARG A 210 7.12 -1.13 20.26
N GLN A 211 6.22 -0.14 20.21
CA GLN A 211 5.93 0.75 21.34
C GLN A 211 5.31 -0.02 22.51
N LEU A 212 4.41 -0.97 22.22
CA LEU A 212 3.83 -1.85 23.24
C LEU A 212 4.90 -2.71 23.89
N GLU A 213 5.73 -3.39 23.13
CA GLU A 213 6.81 -4.26 23.64
C GLU A 213 7.83 -3.47 24.47
N ALA A 214 8.20 -2.27 24.02
CA ALA A 214 9.06 -1.37 24.79
C ALA A 214 8.41 -0.94 26.13
N SER A 215 7.11 -0.68 26.14
CA SER A 215 6.37 -0.31 27.34
C SER A 215 6.27 -1.48 28.33
N LEU A 216 6.01 -2.70 27.83
CA LEU A 216 6.00 -3.93 28.63
C LEU A 216 7.39 -4.19 29.24
N ALA A 217 8.43 -4.17 28.42
CA ALA A 217 9.82 -4.38 28.88
C ALA A 217 10.26 -3.34 29.92
N GLY A 218 9.87 -2.07 29.71
CA GLY A 218 10.18 -0.98 30.64
C GLY A 218 9.56 -1.16 32.05
N GLN A 219 8.52 -1.98 32.17
CA GLN A 219 7.88 -2.33 33.44
C GLN A 219 8.20 -3.76 33.91
N GLY A 220 9.10 -4.45 33.23
CA GLY A 220 9.47 -5.84 33.56
C GLY A 220 8.35 -6.86 33.28
N VAL A 221 7.38 -6.50 32.45
CA VAL A 221 6.26 -7.38 32.09
C VAL A 221 6.65 -8.22 30.88
N THR A 222 6.58 -9.55 31.03
CA THR A 222 6.77 -10.49 29.92
C THR A 222 5.41 -10.83 29.31
N PRO A 223 5.11 -10.39 28.06
CA PRO A 223 3.83 -10.66 27.45
C PRO A 223 3.72 -12.11 26.99
N ARG A 224 2.50 -12.67 27.05
CA ARG A 224 2.16 -13.96 26.49
C ARG A 224 1.42 -13.76 25.15
N PHE A 225 2.14 -13.62 24.05
CA PHE A 225 1.51 -13.60 22.73
C PHE A 225 1.06 -15.01 22.31
N VAL A 226 -0.24 -15.18 22.08
CA VAL A 226 -0.87 -16.45 21.66
C VAL A 226 -1.11 -16.50 20.16
N ALA A 227 -1.15 -15.33 19.49
CA ALA A 227 -1.24 -15.18 18.05
C ALA A 227 -0.64 -13.85 17.62
N THR A 228 -0.20 -13.75 16.37
CA THR A 228 0.23 -12.50 15.73
C THR A 228 -0.44 -12.35 14.35
N THR A 229 -0.74 -11.12 13.98
CA THR A 229 -1.36 -10.78 12.69
C THR A 229 -0.92 -9.39 12.25
N PRO A 230 -0.76 -9.11 10.95
CA PRO A 230 -0.40 -7.76 10.49
C PRO A 230 -1.56 -6.75 10.56
N TYR A 231 -2.78 -7.17 10.95
CA TYR A 231 -3.97 -6.33 10.81
C TYR A 231 -4.77 -6.20 12.09
N SER A 232 -5.04 -4.95 12.51
CA SER A 232 -5.88 -4.63 13.68
C SER A 232 -7.30 -5.21 13.57
N HIS A 233 -7.88 -5.31 12.38
CA HIS A 233 -9.20 -5.92 12.22
C HIS A 233 -9.19 -7.43 12.49
N THR A 234 -8.10 -8.13 12.11
CA THR A 234 -7.93 -9.55 12.44
C THR A 234 -7.70 -9.73 13.94
N GLN A 235 -6.95 -8.83 14.61
CA GLN A 235 -6.88 -8.82 16.08
C GLN A 235 -8.27 -8.74 16.71
N CYS A 236 -9.11 -7.76 16.28
CA CYS A 236 -10.46 -7.60 16.81
C CYS A 236 -11.35 -8.83 16.58
N ALA A 237 -11.26 -9.46 15.42
CA ALA A 237 -11.99 -10.69 15.11
C ALA A 237 -11.53 -11.86 16.00
N LEU A 238 -10.21 -12.01 16.23
CA LEU A 238 -9.66 -13.03 17.12
C LEU A 238 -10.06 -12.79 18.60
N VAL A 239 -10.12 -11.51 19.03
CA VAL A 239 -10.65 -11.16 20.36
C VAL A 239 -12.11 -11.63 20.51
N LEU A 240 -12.98 -11.35 19.54
CA LEU A 240 -14.37 -11.81 19.56
C LEU A 240 -14.50 -13.32 19.52
N ALA A 241 -13.57 -14.01 18.85
CA ALA A 241 -13.50 -15.47 18.83
C ALA A 241 -12.99 -16.09 20.16
N GLY A 242 -12.59 -15.25 21.13
CA GLY A 242 -12.12 -15.70 22.45
C GLY A 242 -10.64 -16.11 22.50
N ALA A 243 -9.84 -15.77 21.49
CA ALA A 243 -8.42 -16.15 21.46
C ALA A 243 -7.56 -15.38 22.49
N GLY A 244 -7.99 -14.20 22.94
CA GLY A 244 -7.26 -13.38 23.89
C GLY A 244 -7.68 -11.91 23.83
N LEU A 245 -6.80 -11.02 24.28
CA LEU A 245 -6.96 -9.57 24.26
C LEU A 245 -6.04 -8.96 23.19
N ALA A 246 -6.32 -7.74 22.74
CA ALA A 246 -5.43 -7.07 21.81
C ALA A 246 -5.24 -5.59 22.17
N ILE A 247 -4.00 -5.10 22.04
CA ILE A 247 -3.75 -3.66 21.96
C ILE A 247 -3.83 -3.27 20.51
N THR A 248 -4.80 -2.43 20.18
CA THR A 248 -5.21 -2.24 18.79
C THR A 248 -5.59 -0.79 18.46
N ASN A 249 -5.76 -0.51 17.17
CA ASN A 249 -6.19 0.79 16.67
C ASN A 249 -7.65 1.07 17.07
N PRO A 250 -7.94 2.16 17.78
CA PRO A 250 -9.30 2.48 18.26
C PRO A 250 -10.30 2.68 17.12
N LEU A 251 -9.87 3.19 15.96
CA LEU A 251 -10.73 3.36 14.79
C LEU A 251 -11.27 2.01 14.29
N VAL A 252 -10.41 0.99 14.30
CA VAL A 252 -10.79 -0.38 13.92
C VAL A 252 -11.64 -1.02 15.02
N ALA A 253 -11.21 -0.93 16.28
CA ALA A 253 -11.94 -1.52 17.41
C ALA A 253 -13.40 -1.05 17.46
N ARG A 254 -13.65 0.24 17.15
CA ARG A 254 -15.00 0.82 17.12
C ARG A 254 -15.95 0.12 16.15
N VAL A 255 -15.45 -0.35 15.01
CA VAL A 255 -16.25 -1.12 14.03
C VAL A 255 -16.79 -2.42 14.64
N TYR A 256 -16.06 -2.99 15.60
CA TYR A 256 -16.41 -4.27 16.25
C TYR A 256 -17.24 -4.10 17.56
N VAL A 257 -17.40 -2.88 18.05
CA VAL A 257 -18.22 -2.64 19.26
C VAL A 257 -19.66 -3.16 19.13
N PRO A 258 -20.38 -2.93 18.00
CA PRO A 258 -21.72 -3.50 17.81
C PRO A 258 -21.75 -5.03 17.80
N LEU A 259 -20.60 -5.68 17.55
CA LEU A 259 -20.47 -7.13 17.51
C LEU A 259 -20.09 -7.76 18.87
N GLY A 260 -19.99 -6.95 19.93
CA GLY A 260 -19.68 -7.41 21.27
C GLY A 260 -18.25 -7.17 21.76
N LEU A 261 -17.46 -6.38 21.03
CA LEU A 261 -16.15 -5.94 21.48
C LEU A 261 -16.30 -4.71 22.43
N ARG A 262 -15.40 -4.58 23.40
CA ARG A 262 -15.21 -3.38 24.21
C ARG A 262 -13.81 -2.82 23.98
N SER A 263 -13.74 -1.50 23.82
CA SER A 263 -12.49 -0.73 23.77
C SER A 263 -12.26 -0.09 25.13
N VAL A 264 -11.23 -0.51 25.81
CA VAL A 264 -10.84 0.06 27.11
C VAL A 264 -9.59 0.92 26.92
N PRO A 265 -9.55 2.17 27.40
CA PRO A 265 -8.38 3.05 27.29
C PRO A 265 -7.11 2.38 27.83
N LEU A 266 -6.02 2.39 27.02
CA LEU A 266 -4.72 1.89 27.43
C LEU A 266 -3.87 3.00 28.07
N VAL A 267 -3.28 2.72 29.22
CA VAL A 267 -2.30 3.60 29.87
C VAL A 267 -0.89 3.19 29.48
N ALA A 268 -0.49 3.55 28.26
CA ALA A 268 0.87 3.34 27.73
C ALA A 268 1.06 4.28 26.53
N PRO A 269 2.29 4.71 26.19
CA PRO A 269 2.56 5.61 25.06
C PRO A 269 2.53 4.86 23.71
N VAL A 270 1.47 4.12 23.45
CA VAL A 270 1.28 3.35 22.21
C VAL A 270 0.31 4.10 21.31
N ARG A 271 0.78 4.49 20.13
CA ARG A 271 -0.03 5.26 19.18
C ARG A 271 -0.01 4.66 17.79
N PHE A 272 -1.17 4.72 17.15
CA PHE A 272 -1.32 4.47 15.72
C PHE A 272 -1.32 5.79 14.98
N ARG A 273 -0.47 5.90 13.95
CA ARG A 273 -0.36 7.11 13.14
C ARG A 273 -0.55 6.79 11.67
N SER A 274 -1.05 7.77 10.93
CA SER A 274 -1.15 7.68 9.49
C SER A 274 -0.68 8.97 8.85
N VAL A 275 -0.10 8.84 7.65
CA VAL A 275 0.28 9.95 6.79
C VAL A 275 -0.57 9.95 5.53
N LEU A 276 -0.98 11.14 5.10
CA LEU A 276 -1.53 11.38 3.78
C LEU A 276 -0.39 11.71 2.84
N ALA A 277 -0.30 10.99 1.72
CA ALA A 277 0.73 11.20 0.73
C ALA A 277 0.17 11.29 -0.70
N PHE A 278 0.90 12.01 -1.57
CA PHE A 278 0.62 12.13 -3.00
C PHE A 278 1.90 12.46 -3.78
N HIS A 279 1.88 12.23 -5.08
CA HIS A 279 3.03 12.53 -5.94
C HIS A 279 3.16 14.05 -6.17
N PRO A 280 4.33 14.70 -5.90
CA PRO A 280 4.48 16.15 -5.96
C PRO A 280 4.19 16.75 -7.35
N ALA A 281 4.58 16.08 -8.43
CA ALA A 281 4.32 16.54 -9.79
C ALA A 281 2.85 16.43 -10.23
N GLN A 282 2.02 15.66 -9.51
CA GLN A 282 0.59 15.51 -9.78
C GLN A 282 -0.23 16.50 -8.95
N GLY A 283 0.25 16.87 -7.75
CA GLY A 283 -0.48 17.65 -6.78
C GLY A 283 -1.75 16.93 -6.29
N GLN A 284 -2.61 17.66 -5.62
CA GLN A 284 -3.93 17.19 -5.27
C GLN A 284 -4.99 17.87 -6.14
N SER A 285 -5.76 17.09 -6.88
CA SER A 285 -6.94 17.61 -7.58
C SER A 285 -7.99 18.15 -6.60
N ALA A 286 -8.91 19.00 -7.06
CA ALA A 286 -10.02 19.48 -6.23
C ALA A 286 -10.85 18.31 -5.65
N ALA A 287 -11.06 17.24 -6.43
CA ALA A 287 -11.73 16.03 -5.97
C ALA A 287 -10.96 15.32 -4.85
N ALA A 288 -9.63 15.21 -4.98
CA ALA A 288 -8.78 14.61 -3.95
C ALA A 288 -8.78 15.43 -2.65
N GLN A 289 -8.67 16.76 -2.74
CA GLN A 289 -8.74 17.66 -1.57
C GLN A 289 -10.08 17.53 -0.85
N GLN A 290 -11.17 17.48 -1.60
CA GLN A 290 -12.50 17.33 -1.03
C GLN A 290 -12.71 15.97 -0.38
N PHE A 291 -12.20 14.89 -1.01
CA PHE A 291 -12.21 13.55 -0.43
C PHE A 291 -11.46 13.50 0.92
N VAL A 292 -10.27 14.11 0.97
CA VAL A 292 -9.50 14.25 2.22
C VAL A 292 -10.29 15.01 3.29
N SER A 293 -11.06 16.05 2.89
CA SER A 293 -11.93 16.78 3.82
C SER A 293 -13.01 15.88 4.42
N PHE A 294 -13.68 15.05 3.61
CA PHE A 294 -14.64 14.05 4.12
C PHE A 294 -13.98 13.04 5.06
N CYS A 295 -12.79 12.56 4.71
CA CYS A 295 -12.04 11.66 5.60
C CYS A 295 -11.72 12.31 6.96
N ARG A 296 -11.31 13.59 6.97
CA ARG A 296 -11.05 14.34 8.22
C ARG A 296 -12.31 14.53 9.06
N GLN A 297 -13.43 14.87 8.41
CA GLN A 297 -14.72 15.01 9.09
C GLN A 297 -15.15 13.69 9.74
N ARG A 298 -15.09 12.59 8.99
CA ARG A 298 -15.44 11.27 9.53
C ARG A 298 -14.48 10.80 10.63
N LEU A 299 -13.22 11.18 10.54
CA LEU A 299 -12.25 10.91 11.61
C LEU A 299 -12.61 11.69 12.89
N ALA A 300 -13.02 12.96 12.77
CA ALA A 300 -13.46 13.77 13.91
C ALA A 300 -14.73 13.22 14.56
N ASP A 301 -15.67 12.67 13.79
CA ASP A 301 -16.88 12.00 14.31
C ASP A 301 -16.55 10.71 15.09
N LEU A 302 -15.35 10.18 14.92
CA LEU A 302 -14.87 8.96 15.58
C LEU A 302 -14.04 9.23 16.85
N GLY A 303 -13.53 10.43 17.05
CA GLY A 303 -12.80 10.87 18.25
C GLY A 303 -13.76 11.29 19.31
#